data_10a50a1bee2d56b79b1b10bf8a8add98
#
_entry.id   10a50a1bee2d56b79b1b10bf8a8add98
#
_cell.length_a   1.000
_cell.length_b   1.000
_cell.length_c   1.000
_cell.angle_alpha   90.00
_cell.angle_beta   90.00
_cell.angle_gamma   90.00
#
_symmetry.space_group_name_H-M   'P 1'
#
loop_
_entity.id
_entity.type
_entity.pdbx_description
1 polymer ?
#
loop_
_entity_poly.entity_id
_entity_poly.type
_entity_poly.pdbx_seq_one_letter_code
_entity_poly.pdbx_strand_id
1 'polypeptide(L)'
;ALIHDKPLYPIHHVEAHVYANFITAQADNIDLTLPSRQPEFPMLALIVSGGHSQLVLFRDHGNYELLGQTQDDAVGEAFDKVAKIIGLPYPGGPSIAQAALRGDPSKYRLPKARLQNPYDFSFSGLKTALLRAVQAETGNDYSFPSHELPGLLDDVQRADFAASFQQTAIETLVDK
;
A
#
# COMPACT_ATOMS: atom_id res chain seq x y z
N ALA A 1 27.01 5.52 20.86
CA ALA A 1 27.11 6.93 21.23
C ALA A 1 27.66 7.10 22.65
N LEU A 2 26.92 6.71 23.71
CA LEU A 2 27.32 6.93 25.10
C LEU A 2 28.66 6.31 25.48
N ILE A 3 28.98 5.07 25.04
CA ILE A 3 30.24 4.36 25.38
C ILE A 3 31.46 5.00 24.70
N HIS A 4 31.26 5.61 23.50
CA HIS A 4 32.37 6.12 22.68
C HIS A 4 32.35 7.64 22.57
N ASP A 5 31.53 8.32 23.38
CA ASP A 5 31.36 9.79 23.36
C ASP A 5 31.19 10.39 21.95
N LYS A 6 30.34 9.70 21.13
CA LYS A 6 29.99 10.16 19.79
C LYS A 6 28.65 10.84 19.80
N PRO A 7 28.48 11.94 19.03
CA PRO A 7 27.18 12.60 18.92
C PRO A 7 26.14 11.66 18.27
N LEU A 8 24.92 11.70 18.79
CA LEU A 8 23.76 10.97 18.26
C LEU A 8 22.80 11.99 17.69
N TYR A 9 22.51 11.84 16.39
CA TYR A 9 21.54 12.67 15.68
C TYR A 9 20.30 11.82 15.40
N PRO A 10 19.17 12.05 16.08
CA PRO A 10 17.93 11.34 15.78
C PRO A 10 17.37 11.82 14.44
N ILE A 11 17.09 10.89 13.55
CA ILE A 11 16.48 11.16 12.23
C ILE A 11 15.10 10.53 12.20
N HIS A 12 14.08 11.29 11.79
CA HIS A 12 12.74 10.77 11.63
C HIS A 12 12.68 9.82 10.42
N HIS A 13 12.37 8.54 10.66
CA HIS A 13 12.47 7.47 9.65
C HIS A 13 11.63 7.76 8.38
N VAL A 14 10.37 8.16 8.57
CA VAL A 14 9.44 8.41 7.45
C VAL A 14 9.86 9.65 6.66
N GLU A 15 10.31 10.70 7.34
CA GLU A 15 10.83 11.92 6.72
C GLU A 15 12.09 11.61 5.89
N ALA A 16 12.97 10.74 6.38
CA ALA A 16 14.15 10.30 5.65
C ALA A 16 13.79 9.61 4.32
N HIS A 17 12.71 8.83 4.27
CA HIS A 17 12.21 8.26 3.01
C HIS A 17 11.75 9.32 2.01
N VAL A 18 11.13 10.41 2.47
CA VAL A 18 10.78 11.54 1.59
C VAL A 18 12.04 12.22 1.07
N TYR A 19 13.02 12.50 1.96
CA TYR A 19 14.28 13.14 1.57
C TYR A 19 15.16 12.27 0.66
N ALA A 20 14.99 10.95 0.63
CA ALA A 20 15.68 10.09 -0.34
C ALA A 20 15.41 10.48 -1.80
N ASN A 21 14.27 11.13 -2.10
CA ASN A 21 13.95 11.62 -3.43
C ASN A 21 14.77 12.86 -3.85
N PHE A 22 15.49 13.51 -2.93
CA PHE A 22 16.40 14.62 -3.23
C PHE A 22 17.79 14.14 -3.66
N ILE A 23 18.06 12.81 -3.60
CA ILE A 23 19.29 12.22 -4.11
C ILE A 23 19.18 12.13 -5.63
N THR A 24 20.02 12.87 -6.35
CA THR A 24 20.02 12.93 -7.82
C THR A 24 21.27 12.28 -8.41
N ALA A 25 21.27 12.05 -9.73
CA ALA A 25 22.29 11.30 -10.48
C ALA A 25 23.70 11.94 -10.51
N GLN A 26 23.98 12.99 -9.75
CA GLN A 26 25.30 13.61 -9.67
C GLN A 26 26.28 12.88 -8.74
N ALA A 27 25.87 11.81 -8.09
CA ALA A 27 26.77 10.96 -7.29
C ALA A 27 27.52 9.99 -8.21
N ASP A 28 28.72 10.38 -8.65
CA ASP A 28 29.65 9.48 -9.33
C ASP A 28 29.88 8.22 -8.48
N ASN A 29 29.70 7.03 -9.06
CA ASN A 29 29.93 5.70 -8.49
C ASN A 29 28.75 4.97 -7.80
N ILE A 30 27.50 5.34 -8.01
CA ILE A 30 26.36 4.53 -7.57
C ILE A 30 25.67 3.93 -8.81
N ASP A 31 25.65 2.61 -8.91
CA ASP A 31 24.93 1.88 -9.98
C ASP A 31 23.42 1.85 -9.68
N LEU A 32 22.82 3.03 -9.54
CA LEU A 32 21.40 3.26 -9.30
C LEU A 32 20.85 4.25 -10.30
N THR A 33 19.69 3.96 -10.86
CA THR A 33 18.94 4.91 -11.67
C THR A 33 18.29 5.95 -10.74
N LEU A 34 18.96 7.07 -10.55
CA LEU A 34 18.46 8.17 -9.72
C LEU A 34 17.67 9.18 -10.56
N PRO A 35 16.73 9.94 -9.95
CA PRO A 35 16.04 11.03 -10.62
C PRO A 35 17.02 12.08 -11.15
N SER A 36 16.73 12.65 -12.32
CA SER A 36 17.56 13.72 -12.92
C SER A 36 17.30 15.09 -12.28
N ARG A 37 16.21 15.25 -11.55
CA ARG A 37 15.81 16.49 -10.88
C ARG A 37 15.40 16.22 -9.44
N GLN A 38 15.72 17.16 -8.58
CA GLN A 38 15.19 17.16 -7.21
C GLN A 38 13.73 17.59 -7.20
N PRO A 39 12.93 17.13 -6.22
CA PRO A 39 11.61 17.67 -5.98
C PRO A 39 11.64 19.16 -5.67
N GLU A 40 10.61 19.89 -6.08
CA GLU A 40 10.45 21.32 -5.80
C GLU A 40 9.32 21.52 -4.77
N PHE A 41 9.45 22.53 -3.93
CA PHE A 41 8.41 22.91 -2.97
C PHE A 41 7.43 23.93 -3.56
N PRO A 42 6.14 23.90 -3.17
CA PRO A 42 5.53 22.90 -2.29
C PRO A 42 5.37 21.54 -3.01
N MET A 43 5.59 20.45 -2.29
CA MET A 43 5.41 19.10 -2.82
C MET A 43 4.45 18.27 -1.98
N LEU A 44 3.69 17.40 -2.64
CA LEU A 44 2.82 16.41 -2.01
C LEU A 44 3.53 15.06 -1.98
N ALA A 45 3.70 14.50 -0.79
CA ALA A 45 4.31 13.19 -0.60
C ALA A 45 3.23 12.15 -0.21
N LEU A 46 3.05 11.13 -1.06
CA LEU A 46 2.29 9.95 -0.72
C LEU A 46 3.26 8.87 -0.20
N ILE A 47 3.16 8.57 1.09
CA ILE A 47 4.03 7.61 1.78
C ILE A 47 3.26 6.31 1.95
N VAL A 48 3.68 5.26 1.25
CA VAL A 48 3.03 3.94 1.25
C VAL A 48 4.04 2.85 1.55
N SER A 49 3.69 1.99 2.51
CA SER A 49 4.52 0.86 2.94
C SER A 49 3.67 -0.21 3.64
N GLY A 50 4.32 -1.23 4.19
CA GLY A 50 3.67 -2.22 5.06
C GLY A 50 3.06 -1.63 6.34
N GLY A 51 3.61 -0.51 6.85
CA GLY A 51 3.17 0.10 8.11
C GLY A 51 2.61 1.52 7.96
N HIS A 52 2.72 2.15 6.79
CA HIS A 52 2.31 3.53 6.60
C HIS A 52 1.48 3.71 5.33
N SER A 53 0.43 4.52 5.44
CA SER A 53 -0.31 5.10 4.31
C SER A 53 -0.65 6.53 4.73
N GLN A 54 0.13 7.51 4.25
CA GLN A 54 0.06 8.90 4.67
C GLN A 54 0.17 9.84 3.47
N LEU A 55 -0.56 10.94 3.53
CA LEU A 55 -0.48 12.06 2.58
C LEU A 55 0.04 13.28 3.32
N VAL A 56 1.18 13.80 2.91
CA VAL A 56 1.91 14.88 3.59
C VAL A 56 2.22 16.00 2.60
N LEU A 57 1.87 17.22 2.94
CA LEU A 57 2.24 18.42 2.17
C LEU A 57 3.52 19.03 2.77
N PHE A 58 4.58 19.04 2.00
CA PHE A 58 5.81 19.75 2.34
C PHE A 58 5.79 21.15 1.69
N ARG A 59 5.80 22.17 2.51
CA ARG A 59 5.85 23.58 2.07
C ARG A 59 7.27 24.05 1.85
N ASP A 60 8.22 23.50 2.63
CA ASP A 60 9.65 23.75 2.58
C ASP A 60 10.39 22.66 3.36
N HIS A 61 11.71 22.68 3.42
CA HIS A 61 12.52 21.80 4.25
C HIS A 61 12.12 21.90 5.73
N GLY A 62 11.79 20.75 6.34
CA GLY A 62 11.37 20.71 7.74
C GLY A 62 10.03 21.39 8.05
N ASN A 63 9.33 21.92 7.05
CA ASN A 63 8.03 22.55 7.17
C ASN A 63 6.97 21.74 6.40
N TYR A 64 6.28 20.83 7.08
CA TYR A 64 5.29 19.96 6.47
C TYR A 64 4.04 19.80 7.35
N GLU A 65 2.97 19.39 6.69
CA GLU A 65 1.65 19.20 7.27
C GLU A 65 1.14 17.80 6.87
N LEU A 66 0.74 17.00 7.86
CA LEU A 66 0.05 15.73 7.62
C LEU A 66 -1.39 16.02 7.21
N LEU A 67 -1.74 15.81 5.95
CA LEU A 67 -3.10 16.02 5.44
C LEU A 67 -4.02 14.86 5.82
N GLY A 68 -3.53 13.63 5.73
CA GLY A 68 -4.28 12.43 6.05
C GLY A 68 -3.41 11.19 6.23
N GLN A 69 -4.00 10.19 6.87
CA GLN A 69 -3.33 8.91 7.12
C GLN A 69 -4.35 7.77 7.18
N THR A 70 -3.86 6.53 7.17
CA THR A 70 -4.76 5.40 7.36
C THR A 70 -5.35 5.38 8.76
N GLN A 71 -6.65 5.06 8.84
CA GLN A 71 -7.39 4.91 10.09
C GLN A 71 -7.37 3.47 10.62
N ASP A 72 -6.84 2.54 9.81
CA ASP A 72 -6.76 1.11 10.14
C ASP A 72 -5.51 0.46 9.51
N ASP A 73 -5.66 -0.60 8.72
CA ASP A 73 -4.53 -1.27 8.05
C ASP A 73 -3.81 -0.30 7.10
N ALA A 74 -2.49 -0.33 7.05
CA ALA A 74 -1.75 0.28 5.96
C ALA A 74 -1.99 -0.48 4.64
N VAL A 75 -1.80 0.18 3.50
CA VAL A 75 -2.08 -0.47 2.20
C VAL A 75 -1.23 -1.71 1.97
N GLY A 76 0.06 -1.69 2.32
CA GLY A 76 0.93 -2.86 2.18
C GLY A 76 0.49 -4.03 3.07
N GLU A 77 0.08 -3.75 4.32
CA GLU A 77 -0.50 -4.75 5.22
C GLU A 77 -1.81 -5.33 4.65
N ALA A 78 -2.66 -4.50 4.03
CA ALA A 78 -3.86 -4.97 3.37
C ALA A 78 -3.54 -5.90 2.18
N PHE A 79 -2.50 -5.59 1.38
CA PHE A 79 -2.00 -6.46 0.32
C PHE A 79 -1.55 -7.82 0.86
N ASP A 80 -0.77 -7.85 1.95
CA ASP A 80 -0.31 -9.08 2.57
C ASP A 80 -1.47 -9.95 3.09
N LYS A 81 -2.45 -9.32 3.75
CA LYS A 81 -3.64 -10.01 4.26
C LYS A 81 -4.50 -10.56 3.13
N VAL A 82 -4.69 -9.81 2.05
CA VAL A 82 -5.47 -10.23 0.89
C VAL A 82 -4.76 -11.34 0.13
N ALA A 83 -3.46 -11.25 -0.09
CA ALA A 83 -2.67 -12.32 -0.69
C ALA A 83 -2.88 -13.65 0.04
N LYS A 84 -2.87 -13.64 1.37
CA LYS A 84 -3.14 -14.81 2.20
C LYS A 84 -4.57 -15.36 1.97
N ILE A 85 -5.59 -14.50 1.87
CA ILE A 85 -7.00 -14.91 1.65
C ILE A 85 -7.16 -15.63 0.30
N ILE A 86 -6.49 -15.15 -0.75
CA ILE A 86 -6.60 -15.73 -2.10
C ILE A 86 -5.50 -16.75 -2.42
N GLY A 87 -4.64 -17.09 -1.46
CA GLY A 87 -3.62 -18.13 -1.60
C GLY A 87 -2.40 -17.73 -2.41
N LEU A 88 -2.04 -16.45 -2.39
CA LEU A 88 -0.80 -15.95 -2.99
C LEU A 88 0.33 -15.88 -1.97
N PRO A 89 1.60 -16.03 -2.39
CA PRO A 89 2.74 -16.03 -1.50
C PRO A 89 3.04 -14.64 -0.90
N TYR A 90 3.75 -14.64 0.23
CA TYR A 90 4.36 -13.44 0.79
C TYR A 90 5.68 -13.10 0.06
N PRO A 91 5.99 -11.81 -0.17
CA PRO A 91 5.23 -10.62 0.18
C PRO A 91 4.00 -10.40 -0.74
N GLY A 92 2.87 -9.95 -0.14
CA GLY A 92 1.59 -9.85 -0.81
C GLY A 92 1.55 -8.82 -1.94
N GLY A 93 2.22 -7.68 -1.79
CA GLY A 93 2.27 -6.65 -2.83
C GLY A 93 2.75 -7.17 -4.19
N PRO A 94 3.98 -7.68 -4.29
CA PRO A 94 4.51 -8.25 -5.54
C PRO A 94 3.69 -9.42 -6.09
N SER A 95 3.21 -10.31 -5.22
CA SER A 95 2.46 -11.50 -5.64
C SER A 95 1.08 -11.13 -6.20
N ILE A 96 0.37 -10.19 -5.58
CA ILE A 96 -0.89 -9.64 -6.10
C ILE A 96 -0.64 -8.91 -7.42
N ALA A 97 0.38 -8.05 -7.49
CA ALA A 97 0.70 -7.32 -8.72
C ALA A 97 0.96 -8.27 -9.89
N GLN A 98 1.70 -9.35 -9.67
CA GLN A 98 1.97 -10.35 -10.70
C GLN A 98 0.71 -11.13 -11.11
N ALA A 99 -0.14 -11.51 -10.17
CA ALA A 99 -1.40 -12.21 -10.47
C ALA A 99 -2.39 -11.29 -11.21
N ALA A 100 -2.49 -10.03 -10.81
CA ALA A 100 -3.38 -9.02 -11.38
C ALA A 100 -3.13 -8.75 -12.87
N LEU A 101 -1.92 -8.99 -13.38
CA LEU A 101 -1.61 -8.86 -14.81
C LEU A 101 -2.45 -9.78 -15.73
N ARG A 102 -3.04 -10.83 -15.16
CA ARG A 102 -3.81 -11.84 -15.89
C ARG A 102 -5.30 -11.82 -15.56
N GLY A 103 -5.70 -10.97 -14.59
CA GLY A 103 -7.08 -10.89 -14.09
C GLY A 103 -7.85 -9.71 -14.66
N ASP A 104 -9.18 -9.78 -14.52
CA ASP A 104 -10.10 -8.69 -14.86
C ASP A 104 -10.34 -7.80 -13.64
N PRO A 105 -9.86 -6.52 -13.63
CA PRO A 105 -10.06 -5.61 -12.51
C PRO A 105 -11.53 -5.19 -12.30
N SER A 106 -12.40 -5.41 -13.26
CA SER A 106 -13.82 -5.07 -13.21
C SER A 106 -14.72 -6.20 -12.70
N LYS A 107 -14.15 -7.40 -12.54
CA LYS A 107 -14.91 -8.61 -12.20
C LYS A 107 -15.62 -8.52 -10.85
N TYR A 108 -14.91 -8.05 -9.83
CA TYR A 108 -15.45 -7.91 -8.49
C TYR A 108 -15.47 -6.44 -8.06
N ARG A 109 -16.68 -5.91 -7.84
CA ARG A 109 -16.85 -4.53 -7.38
C ARG A 109 -16.61 -4.46 -5.86
N LEU A 110 -15.47 -3.93 -5.48
CA LEU A 110 -15.09 -3.74 -4.09
C LEU A 110 -15.36 -2.29 -3.65
N PRO A 111 -15.83 -2.06 -2.41
CA PRO A 111 -16.15 -0.72 -1.94
C PRO A 111 -14.91 0.06 -1.55
N LYS A 112 -14.93 1.38 -1.77
CA LYS A 112 -13.99 2.34 -1.17
C LYS A 112 -14.60 2.93 0.11
N ALA A 113 -13.80 3.09 1.16
CA ALA A 113 -14.24 3.68 2.42
C ALA A 113 -14.62 5.16 2.23
N ARG A 114 -15.67 5.59 2.93
CA ARG A 114 -16.05 7.01 3.04
C ARG A 114 -15.65 7.50 4.42
N LEU A 115 -14.72 8.44 4.49
CA LEU A 115 -14.15 8.97 5.72
C LEU A 115 -14.52 10.45 5.89
N GLN A 116 -14.48 10.94 7.14
CA GLN A 116 -14.80 12.33 7.44
C GLN A 116 -13.73 13.28 6.88
N ASN A 117 -12.44 12.97 7.13
CA ASN A 117 -11.36 13.68 6.46
C ASN A 117 -11.17 13.08 5.05
N PRO A 118 -11.30 13.88 3.98
CA PRO A 118 -11.20 13.39 2.60
C PRO A 118 -9.79 12.87 2.24
N TYR A 119 -8.77 13.24 3.00
CA TYR A 119 -7.38 12.82 2.79
C TYR A 119 -7.00 11.55 3.56
N ASP A 120 -7.85 11.05 4.45
CA ASP A 120 -7.59 9.82 5.18
C ASP A 120 -7.80 8.57 4.31
N PHE A 121 -7.17 7.48 4.71
CA PHE A 121 -7.27 6.17 4.08
C PHE A 121 -7.90 5.14 5.02
N SER A 122 -8.48 4.08 4.44
CA SER A 122 -8.92 2.89 5.17
C SER A 122 -8.94 1.70 4.22
N PHE A 123 -8.34 0.59 4.64
CA PHE A 123 -8.21 -0.64 3.85
C PHE A 123 -8.82 -1.87 4.52
N SER A 124 -9.13 -1.83 5.82
CA SER A 124 -9.76 -2.96 6.54
C SER A 124 -11.12 -3.33 5.99
N GLY A 125 -11.93 -2.34 5.60
CA GLY A 125 -13.21 -2.55 4.95
C GLY A 125 -13.07 -3.22 3.59
N LEU A 126 -12.10 -2.80 2.79
CA LEU A 126 -11.78 -3.36 1.48
C LEU A 126 -11.34 -4.84 1.60
N LYS A 127 -10.44 -5.16 2.54
CA LYS A 127 -10.04 -6.54 2.85
C LYS A 127 -11.23 -7.41 3.23
N THR A 128 -12.12 -6.90 4.09
CA THR A 128 -13.30 -7.63 4.54
C THR A 128 -14.30 -7.86 3.40
N ALA A 129 -14.49 -6.87 2.54
CA ALA A 129 -15.34 -6.99 1.36
C ALA A 129 -14.81 -8.06 0.39
N LEU A 130 -13.50 -8.08 0.16
CA LEU A 130 -12.87 -9.13 -0.65
C LEU A 130 -13.07 -10.51 -0.03
N LEU A 131 -12.84 -10.66 1.27
CA LEU A 131 -13.09 -11.94 1.97
C LEU A 131 -14.52 -12.44 1.74
N ARG A 132 -15.53 -11.55 1.86
CA ARG A 132 -16.94 -11.89 1.61
C ARG A 132 -17.19 -12.26 0.15
N ALA A 133 -16.56 -11.56 -0.80
CA ALA A 133 -16.67 -11.89 -2.21
C ALA A 133 -16.07 -13.27 -2.52
N VAL A 134 -14.92 -13.61 -1.93
CA VAL A 134 -14.30 -14.93 -2.08
C VAL A 134 -15.19 -16.03 -1.48
N GLN A 135 -15.75 -15.82 -0.28
CA GLN A 135 -16.69 -16.76 0.34
C GLN A 135 -17.92 -16.99 -0.56
N ALA A 136 -18.52 -15.92 -1.08
CA ALA A 136 -19.68 -16.02 -1.97
C ALA A 136 -19.36 -16.75 -3.28
N GLU A 137 -18.23 -16.43 -3.91
CA GLU A 137 -17.77 -17.07 -5.17
C GLU A 137 -17.53 -18.56 -5.00
N THR A 138 -17.05 -18.98 -3.83
CA THR A 138 -16.81 -20.39 -3.49
C THR A 138 -18.04 -21.11 -2.91
N GLY A 139 -19.21 -20.44 -2.86
CA GLY A 139 -20.45 -21.01 -2.35
C GLY A 139 -20.49 -21.17 -0.83
N ASN A 140 -19.65 -20.44 -0.10
CA ASN A 140 -19.54 -20.51 1.36
C ASN A 140 -20.14 -19.26 2.02
N ASP A 141 -20.59 -19.42 3.26
CA ASP A 141 -21.07 -18.31 4.08
C ASP A 141 -19.92 -17.66 4.90
N TYR A 142 -20.28 -16.62 5.67
CA TYR A 142 -19.32 -15.84 6.46
C TYR A 142 -18.69 -16.61 7.63
N SER A 143 -19.20 -17.78 8.00
CA SER A 143 -18.65 -18.63 9.06
C SER A 143 -17.51 -19.53 8.55
N PHE A 144 -17.38 -19.67 7.23
CA PHE A 144 -16.36 -20.52 6.62
C PHE A 144 -14.94 -19.99 6.90
N PRO A 145 -14.01 -20.84 7.36
CA PRO A 145 -12.67 -20.43 7.74
C PRO A 145 -11.86 -19.84 6.58
N SER A 146 -11.38 -18.62 6.73
CA SER A 146 -10.65 -17.92 5.66
C SER A 146 -9.37 -18.63 5.20
N HIS A 147 -8.76 -19.46 6.05
CA HIS A 147 -7.54 -20.19 5.72
C HIS A 147 -7.78 -21.40 4.80
N GLU A 148 -9.02 -21.82 4.62
CA GLU A 148 -9.41 -22.91 3.72
C GLU A 148 -9.82 -22.40 2.32
N LEU A 149 -10.16 -21.11 2.20
CA LEU A 149 -10.59 -20.48 0.93
C LEU A 149 -9.58 -20.61 -0.21
N PRO A 150 -8.25 -20.48 0.02
CA PRO A 150 -7.26 -20.62 -1.03
C PRO A 150 -7.36 -21.90 -1.84
N GLY A 151 -7.73 -23.01 -1.18
CA GLY A 151 -7.88 -24.33 -1.82
C GLY A 151 -9.10 -24.46 -2.73
N LEU A 152 -10.05 -23.53 -2.66
CA LEU A 152 -11.30 -23.54 -3.41
C LEU A 152 -11.27 -22.63 -4.66
N LEU A 153 -10.26 -21.76 -4.79
CA LEU A 153 -10.11 -20.84 -5.92
C LEU A 153 -9.29 -21.49 -7.03
N ASP A 154 -9.74 -21.33 -8.27
CA ASP A 154 -8.93 -21.59 -9.44
C ASP A 154 -7.97 -20.40 -9.75
N ASP A 155 -7.08 -20.58 -10.73
CA ASP A 155 -6.09 -19.57 -11.07
C ASP A 155 -6.69 -18.31 -11.73
N VAL A 156 -7.81 -18.45 -12.44
CA VAL A 156 -8.52 -17.32 -13.06
C VAL A 156 -9.20 -16.49 -11.99
N GLN A 157 -9.96 -17.13 -11.10
CA GLN A 157 -10.62 -16.45 -9.97
C GLN A 157 -9.60 -15.72 -9.09
N ARG A 158 -8.47 -16.38 -8.80
CA ARG A 158 -7.38 -15.78 -8.01
C ARG A 158 -6.80 -14.54 -8.68
N ALA A 159 -6.60 -14.58 -10.00
CA ALA A 159 -6.12 -13.44 -10.78
C ALA A 159 -7.14 -12.30 -10.81
N ASP A 160 -8.43 -12.59 -10.99
CA ASP A 160 -9.50 -11.61 -11.00
C ASP A 160 -9.69 -10.92 -9.64
N PHE A 161 -9.60 -11.67 -8.52
CA PHE A 161 -9.59 -11.09 -7.18
C PHE A 161 -8.37 -10.19 -6.95
N ALA A 162 -7.19 -10.63 -7.38
CA ALA A 162 -5.97 -9.83 -7.27
C ALA A 162 -6.09 -8.51 -8.07
N ALA A 163 -6.59 -8.57 -9.31
CA ALA A 163 -6.77 -7.41 -10.17
C ALA A 163 -7.82 -6.43 -9.61
N SER A 164 -8.97 -6.93 -9.18
CA SER A 164 -10.06 -6.11 -8.62
C SER A 164 -9.65 -5.44 -7.31
N PHE A 165 -8.92 -6.16 -6.44
CA PHE A 165 -8.38 -5.59 -5.20
C PHE A 165 -7.34 -4.52 -5.48
N GLN A 166 -6.36 -4.81 -6.31
CA GLN A 166 -5.29 -3.87 -6.66
C GLN A 166 -5.86 -2.58 -7.26
N GLN A 167 -6.80 -2.70 -8.20
CA GLN A 167 -7.46 -1.54 -8.82
C GLN A 167 -8.13 -0.67 -7.74
N THR A 168 -8.94 -1.25 -6.86
CA THR A 168 -9.65 -0.50 -5.82
C THR A 168 -8.71 0.12 -4.80
N ALA A 169 -7.62 -0.59 -4.43
CA ALA A 169 -6.62 -0.08 -3.51
C ALA A 169 -5.86 1.11 -4.09
N ILE A 170 -5.46 1.04 -5.38
CA ILE A 170 -4.79 2.15 -6.08
C ILE A 170 -5.74 3.34 -6.21
N GLU A 171 -6.99 3.12 -6.63
CA GLU A 171 -7.98 4.19 -6.70
C GLU A 171 -8.21 4.86 -5.33
N THR A 172 -8.19 4.10 -4.23
CA THR A 172 -8.30 4.65 -2.88
C THR A 172 -7.14 5.59 -2.55
N LEU A 173 -5.93 5.31 -3.07
CA LEU A 173 -4.74 6.16 -2.86
C LEU A 173 -4.74 7.41 -3.73
N VAL A 174 -5.23 7.34 -4.99
CA VAL A 174 -5.12 8.46 -5.96
C VAL A 174 -6.32 9.39 -6.00
N ASP A 175 -7.45 8.99 -5.43
CA ASP A 175 -8.68 9.81 -5.36
C ASP A 175 -8.64 10.88 -4.23
N LYS A 176 -7.44 11.23 -3.68
CA LYS A 176 -7.24 12.15 -2.54
C LYS A 176 -6.89 13.58 -2.94
#